data_19cb46e69215279c2b5154605e3db905
#
_entry.id   19cb46e69215279c2b5154605e3db905
#
_cell.length_a   1.000
_cell.length_b   1.000
_cell.length_c   1.000
_cell.angle_alpha   90.00
_cell.angle_beta   90.00
_cell.angle_gamma   90.00
#
_symmetry.space_group_name_H-M   'P 1'
#
loop_
_entity.id
_entity.type
_entity.pdbx_description
1 polymer ?
#
loop_
_entity_poly.entity_id
_entity_poly.type
_entity_poly.pdbx_seq_one_letter_code
_entity_poly.pdbx_strand_id
1 'polypeptide(L)'
;SACLVGSEMCIRDSSESKTFRKLLAFDIPKSRSFMHLDTVFTMVDRDKFTVHPNILQQITVFVMELDENRKMKIRQEDGRLEDILKEHLELDKVTLIPCGQGSEIDAAREQWSDGSNTLAIGPGEVVVYSRNYVTNRALEEAGIRLHTIPSAELSRGRGGPRCMSMPLWREDP
;
A
#
# COMPACT_ATOMS: atom_id res chain seq x y z
N SER A 1 8.32 14.56 -2.44
CA SER A 1 7.43 13.47 -1.99
C SER A 1 7.10 12.56 -3.15
N ALA A 2 7.06 11.26 -2.91
CA ALA A 2 6.70 10.24 -3.88
C ALA A 2 5.22 9.85 -3.69
N CYS A 3 4.53 9.54 -4.78
CA CYS A 3 3.18 8.98 -4.76
C CYS A 3 3.21 7.52 -5.17
N LEU A 4 2.57 6.67 -4.39
CA LEU A 4 2.38 5.25 -4.70
C LEU A 4 1.05 5.09 -5.43
N VAL A 5 1.10 4.57 -6.65
CA VAL A 5 -0.06 4.66 -7.55
C VAL A 5 -0.53 3.33 -8.07
N GLY A 6 -1.85 3.20 -8.11
CA GLY A 6 -2.58 2.16 -8.82
C GLY A 6 -3.64 2.68 -9.81
N SER A 7 -3.68 3.98 -10.18
CA SER A 7 -4.70 4.48 -11.09
C SER A 7 -4.19 5.58 -12.06
N GLU A 8 -4.78 5.63 -13.27
CA GLU A 8 -4.51 6.65 -14.29
C GLU A 8 -4.72 8.09 -13.78
N MET A 9 -5.61 8.30 -12.82
CA MET A 9 -5.93 9.60 -12.26
C MET A 9 -4.73 10.24 -11.57
N CYS A 10 -3.95 9.47 -10.82
CA CYS A 10 -2.73 9.97 -10.19
C CYS A 10 -1.63 10.29 -11.22
N ILE A 11 -1.55 9.55 -12.33
CA ILE A 11 -0.60 9.81 -13.40
C ILE A 11 -0.91 11.16 -14.07
N ARG A 12 -2.20 11.42 -14.34
CA ARG A 12 -2.64 12.69 -14.91
C ARG A 12 -2.43 13.86 -13.97
N ASP A 13 -2.83 13.70 -12.71
CA ASP A 13 -2.72 14.77 -11.70
C ASP A 13 -1.25 15.13 -11.39
N SER A 14 -0.33 14.16 -11.45
CA SER A 14 1.10 14.42 -11.23
C SER A 14 1.69 15.34 -12.32
N SER A 15 1.15 15.33 -13.54
CA SER A 15 1.59 16.19 -14.62
C SER A 15 1.12 17.66 -14.45
N GLU A 16 0.02 17.85 -13.73
CA GLU A 16 -0.62 19.16 -13.51
C GLU A 16 -0.36 19.75 -12.12
N SER A 17 -0.14 18.87 -11.11
CA SER A 17 0.04 19.27 -9.71
C SER A 17 1.51 19.52 -9.35
N LYS A 18 1.75 20.47 -8.45
CA LYS A 18 3.07 20.71 -7.86
C LYS A 18 3.34 19.83 -6.63
N THR A 19 2.40 18.95 -6.28
CA THR A 19 2.39 18.22 -5.02
C THR A 19 3.30 17.00 -5.05
N PHE A 20 3.37 16.30 -6.19
CA PHE A 20 4.18 15.11 -6.35
C PHE A 20 5.36 15.36 -7.28
N ARG A 21 6.56 14.97 -6.87
CA ARG A 21 7.78 15.03 -7.70
C ARG A 21 8.05 13.73 -8.40
N LYS A 22 7.66 12.61 -7.78
CA LYS A 22 7.85 11.24 -8.26
C LYS A 22 6.58 10.45 -8.13
N LEU A 23 6.37 9.55 -9.07
CA LEU A 23 5.28 8.60 -9.07
C LEU A 23 5.88 7.21 -9.27
N LEU A 24 5.55 6.29 -8.36
CA LEU A 24 5.98 4.90 -8.42
C LEU A 24 4.80 4.03 -8.85
N ALA A 25 4.86 3.46 -10.03
CA ALA A 25 3.87 2.51 -10.53
C ALA A 25 4.41 1.08 -10.40
N PHE A 26 3.70 0.26 -9.64
CA PHE A 26 4.10 -1.12 -9.35
C PHE A 26 3.48 -2.09 -10.34
N ASP A 27 4.29 -2.94 -10.96
CA ASP A 27 3.79 -4.05 -11.77
C ASP A 27 3.42 -5.22 -10.85
N ILE A 28 2.17 -5.24 -10.41
CA ILE A 28 1.65 -6.29 -9.55
C ILE A 28 1.18 -7.49 -10.37
N PRO A 29 1.27 -8.73 -9.81
CA PRO A 29 0.81 -9.93 -10.51
C PRO A 29 -0.64 -9.82 -10.97
N LYS A 30 -0.93 -10.19 -12.22
CA LYS A 30 -2.29 -10.18 -12.79
C LYS A 30 -3.11 -11.32 -12.21
N SER A 31 -3.85 -11.03 -11.15
CA SER A 31 -4.70 -11.98 -10.44
C SER A 31 -6.02 -11.33 -10.03
N ARG A 32 -7.08 -12.14 -9.90
CA ARG A 32 -8.37 -11.68 -9.34
C ARG A 32 -8.28 -11.17 -7.92
N SER A 33 -7.29 -11.63 -7.16
CA SER A 33 -7.03 -11.19 -5.79
C SER A 33 -6.20 -9.91 -5.70
N PHE A 34 -5.59 -9.45 -6.81
CA PHE A 34 -4.70 -8.29 -6.86
C PHE A 34 -5.24 -7.24 -7.84
N MET A 35 -6.47 -6.80 -7.64
CA MET A 35 -7.12 -5.86 -8.55
C MET A 35 -6.54 -4.44 -8.48
N HIS A 36 -6.08 -4.02 -7.30
CA HIS A 36 -5.52 -2.70 -7.06
C HIS A 36 -4.31 -2.82 -6.14
N LEU A 37 -3.43 -1.81 -6.15
CA LEU A 37 -2.24 -1.79 -5.31
C LEU A 37 -2.59 -1.87 -3.81
N ASP A 38 -3.61 -1.15 -3.37
CA ASP A 38 -4.04 -1.10 -1.97
C ASP A 38 -4.61 -2.42 -1.43
N THR A 39 -4.90 -3.40 -2.29
CA THR A 39 -5.28 -4.75 -1.86
C THR A 39 -4.06 -5.60 -1.49
N VAL A 40 -2.87 -5.24 -1.92
CA VAL A 40 -1.62 -6.00 -1.70
C VAL A 40 -0.54 -5.19 -0.99
N PHE A 41 -0.71 -3.88 -0.92
CA PHE A 41 0.28 -2.97 -0.35
C PHE A 41 -0.40 -1.71 0.19
N THR A 42 -0.19 -1.41 1.47
CA THR A 42 -0.71 -0.20 2.11
C THR A 42 0.28 0.36 3.12
N MET A 43 0.51 1.67 3.08
CA MET A 43 1.30 2.37 4.08
C MET A 43 0.49 2.49 5.38
N VAL A 44 1.07 2.04 6.50
CA VAL A 44 0.42 2.03 7.82
C VAL A 44 1.12 2.93 8.84
N ASP A 45 2.37 3.29 8.58
CA ASP A 45 3.16 4.24 9.35
C ASP A 45 4.13 4.94 8.39
N ARG A 46 4.93 5.87 8.86
CA ARG A 46 5.90 6.62 8.04
C ARG A 46 6.90 5.71 7.33
N ASP A 47 7.32 4.63 7.98
CA ASP A 47 8.32 3.67 7.50
C ASP A 47 7.82 2.21 7.48
N LYS A 48 6.50 1.99 7.72
CA LYS A 48 5.91 0.65 7.80
C LYS A 48 4.78 0.46 6.80
N PHE A 49 4.77 -0.71 6.17
CA PHE A 49 3.82 -1.05 5.12
C PHE A 49 3.29 -2.46 5.32
N THR A 50 1.97 -2.66 5.20
CA THR A 50 1.41 -4.00 5.00
C THR A 50 1.65 -4.43 3.57
N VAL A 51 1.96 -5.70 3.39
CA VAL A 51 2.31 -6.23 2.08
C VAL A 51 1.85 -7.68 1.92
N HIS A 52 1.34 -8.01 0.74
CA HIS A 52 1.06 -9.41 0.43
C HIS A 52 2.38 -10.16 0.14
N PRO A 53 2.58 -11.40 0.65
CA PRO A 53 3.83 -12.14 0.46
C PRO A 53 4.31 -12.27 -0.98
N ASN A 54 3.40 -12.36 -1.94
CA ASN A 54 3.74 -12.52 -3.36
C ASN A 54 4.45 -11.32 -4.00
N ILE A 55 4.41 -10.14 -3.36
CA ILE A 55 5.11 -8.95 -3.85
C ILE A 55 6.36 -8.61 -3.02
N LEU A 56 6.69 -9.44 -2.02
CA LEU A 56 7.89 -9.28 -1.19
C LEU A 56 9.20 -9.63 -1.92
N GLN A 57 9.11 -10.42 -2.98
CA GLN A 57 10.28 -10.87 -3.74
C GLN A 57 10.78 -9.75 -4.67
N GLN A 58 11.20 -10.07 -5.87
CA GLN A 58 11.53 -9.06 -6.88
C GLN A 58 10.27 -8.46 -7.47
N ILE A 59 10.22 -7.15 -7.51
CA ILE A 59 9.13 -6.40 -8.13
C ILE A 59 9.69 -5.40 -9.14
N THR A 60 8.95 -5.22 -10.23
CA THR A 60 9.21 -4.19 -11.21
C THR A 60 8.44 -2.94 -10.85
N VAL A 61 9.13 -1.81 -10.77
CA VAL A 61 8.54 -0.50 -10.52
C VAL A 61 8.90 0.45 -11.63
N PHE A 62 7.91 1.13 -12.18
CA PHE A 62 8.14 2.22 -13.12
C PHE A 62 8.17 3.54 -12.35
N VAL A 63 9.33 4.16 -12.34
CA VAL A 63 9.54 5.48 -11.72
C VAL A 63 9.29 6.55 -12.76
N MET A 64 8.31 7.40 -12.49
CA MET A 64 7.92 8.50 -13.36
C MET A 64 8.26 9.82 -12.69
N GLU A 65 9.05 10.66 -13.37
CA GLU A 65 9.49 11.97 -12.89
C GLU A 65 9.34 13.00 -14.01
N LEU A 66 9.07 14.25 -13.64
CA LEU A 66 9.12 15.36 -14.59
C LEU A 66 10.54 15.89 -14.65
N ASP A 67 11.08 16.06 -15.86
CA ASP A 67 12.35 16.74 -16.07
C ASP A 67 12.20 18.28 -15.94
N GLU A 68 13.32 19.00 -16.07
CA GLU A 68 13.37 20.46 -16.00
C GLU A 68 12.46 21.15 -17.04
N ASN A 69 12.18 20.48 -18.15
CA ASN A 69 11.31 20.95 -19.22
C ASN A 69 9.85 20.48 -19.05
N ARG A 70 9.51 19.89 -17.88
CA ARG A 70 8.19 19.30 -17.57
C ARG A 70 7.81 18.14 -18.51
N LYS A 71 8.78 17.46 -19.10
CA LYS A 71 8.55 16.23 -19.83
C LYS A 71 8.68 15.04 -18.89
N MET A 72 7.74 14.11 -19.01
CA MET A 72 7.75 12.89 -18.19
C MET A 72 8.88 11.96 -18.65
N LYS A 73 9.75 11.62 -17.72
CA LYS A 73 10.75 10.56 -17.85
C LYS A 73 10.24 9.35 -17.11
N ILE A 74 10.28 8.20 -17.77
CA ILE A 74 9.88 6.90 -17.19
C ILE A 74 11.12 6.02 -17.22
N ARG A 75 11.48 5.45 -16.08
CA ARG A 75 12.51 4.42 -15.99
C ARG A 75 11.95 3.21 -15.26
N GLN A 76 12.37 2.04 -15.67
CA GLN A 76 12.05 0.78 -15.02
C GLN A 76 13.15 0.47 -13.99
N GLU A 77 12.74 0.05 -12.82
CA GLU A 77 13.60 -0.45 -11.77
C GLU A 77 13.11 -1.82 -11.33
N ASP A 78 14.03 -2.78 -11.29
CA ASP A 78 13.80 -4.13 -10.82
C ASP A 78 14.61 -4.36 -9.55
N GLY A 79 13.97 -4.76 -8.46
CA GLY A 79 14.67 -4.91 -7.19
C GLY A 79 13.79 -5.42 -6.07
N ARG A 80 14.35 -5.40 -4.86
CA ARG A 80 13.58 -5.68 -3.66
C ARG A 80 12.71 -4.47 -3.32
N LEU A 81 11.44 -4.72 -3.02
CA LEU A 81 10.49 -3.68 -2.66
C LEU A 81 11.01 -2.75 -1.55
N GLU A 82 11.66 -3.32 -0.54
CA GLU A 82 12.24 -2.59 0.58
C GLU A 82 13.28 -1.55 0.13
N ASP A 83 14.20 -1.94 -0.76
CA ASP A 83 15.29 -1.09 -1.24
C ASP A 83 14.75 0.06 -2.10
N ILE A 84 13.79 -0.25 -2.99
CA ILE A 84 13.11 0.74 -3.84
C ILE A 84 12.36 1.77 -2.97
N LEU A 85 11.62 1.32 -1.96
CA LEU A 85 10.90 2.21 -1.05
C LEU A 85 11.84 3.10 -0.23
N LYS A 86 12.95 2.54 0.27
CA LYS A 86 13.96 3.33 1.01
C LYS A 86 14.52 4.46 0.16
N GLU A 87 14.90 4.14 -1.08
CA GLU A 87 15.49 5.13 -1.99
C GLU A 87 14.50 6.23 -2.34
N HIS A 88 13.29 5.86 -2.81
CA HIS A 88 12.35 6.84 -3.36
C HIS A 88 11.55 7.61 -2.31
N LEU A 89 11.38 7.05 -1.12
CA LEU A 89 10.74 7.73 0.03
C LEU A 89 11.75 8.42 0.94
N GLU A 90 13.06 8.31 0.63
CA GLU A 90 14.15 8.91 1.43
C GLU A 90 14.10 8.47 2.90
N LEU A 91 13.87 7.17 3.12
CA LEU A 91 13.75 6.57 4.44
C LEU A 91 15.04 5.84 4.86
N ASP A 92 15.44 5.99 6.11
CA ASP A 92 16.58 5.24 6.66
C ASP A 92 16.24 3.75 6.80
N LYS A 93 14.98 3.45 7.08
CA LYS A 93 14.48 2.10 7.29
C LYS A 93 13.10 1.94 6.68
N VAL A 94 12.83 0.75 6.15
CA VAL A 94 11.48 0.31 5.73
C VAL A 94 11.17 -1.00 6.44
N THR A 95 9.97 -1.11 7.00
CA THR A 95 9.47 -2.33 7.63
C THR A 95 8.28 -2.85 6.83
N LEU A 96 8.43 -4.03 6.25
CA LEU A 96 7.37 -4.71 5.52
C LEU A 96 6.70 -5.72 6.44
N ILE A 97 5.39 -5.58 6.66
CA ILE A 97 4.57 -6.43 7.52
C ILE A 97 3.77 -7.37 6.61
N PRO A 98 4.15 -8.67 6.52
CA PRO A 98 3.48 -9.58 5.61
C PRO A 98 2.08 -9.95 6.09
N CYS A 99 1.10 -9.85 5.20
CA CYS A 99 -0.24 -10.39 5.41
C CYS A 99 -0.16 -11.89 5.69
N GLY A 100 -0.86 -12.37 6.73
CA GLY A 100 -0.82 -13.77 7.14
C GLY A 100 0.48 -14.23 7.81
N GLN A 101 1.36 -13.33 8.21
CA GLN A 101 2.64 -13.63 8.90
C GLN A 101 3.50 -14.71 8.24
N GLY A 102 3.51 -14.77 6.89
CA GLY A 102 4.31 -15.74 6.14
C GLY A 102 3.67 -17.13 5.97
N SER A 103 2.49 -17.36 6.54
CA SER A 103 1.69 -18.56 6.24
C SER A 103 0.98 -18.37 4.91
N GLU A 104 1.22 -19.21 3.91
CA GLU A 104 0.54 -19.11 2.60
C GLU A 104 -0.97 -19.27 2.71
N ILE A 105 -1.45 -20.14 3.59
CA ILE A 105 -2.88 -20.39 3.81
C ILE A 105 -3.53 -19.18 4.43
N ASP A 106 -2.91 -18.60 5.46
CA ASP A 106 -3.45 -17.41 6.13
C ASP A 106 -3.35 -16.19 5.24
N ALA A 107 -2.26 -16.03 4.48
CA ALA A 107 -2.12 -14.97 3.52
C ALA A 107 -3.21 -15.03 2.44
N ALA A 108 -3.49 -16.21 1.88
CA ALA A 108 -4.54 -16.40 0.89
C ALA A 108 -5.94 -16.13 1.48
N ARG A 109 -6.22 -16.63 2.68
CA ARG A 109 -7.49 -16.41 3.37
C ARG A 109 -7.72 -14.93 3.71
N GLU A 110 -6.71 -14.27 4.27
CA GLU A 110 -6.83 -12.88 4.69
C GLU A 110 -6.74 -11.91 3.52
N GLN A 111 -6.09 -12.30 2.40
CA GLN A 111 -6.18 -11.56 1.15
C GLN A 111 -7.63 -11.46 0.63
N TRP A 112 -8.42 -12.56 0.69
CA TRP A 112 -9.84 -12.53 0.34
C TRP A 112 -10.69 -11.70 1.29
N SER A 113 -10.18 -11.42 2.46
CA SER A 113 -10.80 -10.58 3.49
C SER A 113 -10.16 -9.19 3.57
N ASP A 114 -9.43 -8.80 2.52
CA ASP A 114 -8.77 -7.50 2.40
C ASP A 114 -7.79 -7.17 3.55
N GLY A 115 -6.99 -8.17 3.97
CA GLY A 115 -6.08 -8.06 5.12
C GLY A 115 -5.02 -6.98 4.96
N SER A 116 -4.54 -6.75 3.74
CA SER A 116 -3.58 -5.67 3.44
C SER A 116 -4.25 -4.33 3.12
N ASN A 117 -5.59 -4.29 2.96
CA ASN A 117 -6.35 -3.08 2.62
C ASN A 117 -6.79 -2.34 3.89
N THR A 118 -5.81 -1.80 4.61
CA THR A 118 -6.02 -1.05 5.86
C THR A 118 -6.22 0.43 5.59
N LEU A 119 -7.05 1.10 6.39
CA LEU A 119 -7.21 2.56 6.32
C LEU A 119 -6.34 3.22 7.39
N ALA A 120 -5.25 3.84 6.98
CA ALA A 120 -4.44 4.68 7.87
C ALA A 120 -5.19 6.00 8.16
N ILE A 121 -5.44 6.26 9.44
CA ILE A 121 -6.07 7.49 9.94
C ILE A 121 -5.03 8.42 10.58
N GLY A 122 -3.84 7.93 10.83
CA GLY A 122 -2.67 8.64 11.31
C GLY A 122 -1.42 7.76 11.20
N PRO A 123 -0.22 8.31 11.40
CA PRO A 123 1.01 7.51 11.44
C PRO A 123 0.93 6.46 12.56
N GLY A 124 1.07 5.18 12.19
CA GLY A 124 0.99 4.07 13.14
C GLY A 124 -0.42 3.78 13.68
N GLU A 125 -1.48 4.33 13.06
CA GLU A 125 -2.86 4.14 13.51
C GLU A 125 -3.78 3.81 12.33
N VAL A 126 -4.42 2.63 12.37
CA VAL A 126 -5.17 2.09 11.23
C VAL A 126 -6.52 1.49 11.62
N VAL A 127 -7.47 1.56 10.70
CA VAL A 127 -8.74 0.81 10.76
C VAL A 127 -8.59 -0.49 9.98
N VAL A 128 -8.98 -1.61 10.59
CA VAL A 128 -8.85 -2.96 10.05
C VAL A 128 -10.09 -3.81 10.29
N TYR A 129 -10.28 -4.85 9.49
CA TYR A 129 -11.33 -5.84 9.75
C TYR A 129 -10.92 -6.81 10.86
N SER A 130 -11.82 -7.06 11.80
CA SER A 130 -11.62 -7.97 12.93
C SER A 130 -11.31 -9.42 12.52
N ARG A 131 -11.76 -9.86 11.34
CA ARG A 131 -11.56 -11.23 10.83
C ARG A 131 -10.13 -11.54 10.37
N ASN A 132 -9.31 -10.52 10.11
CA ASN A 132 -7.93 -10.66 9.67
C ASN A 132 -6.98 -10.77 10.87
N TYR A 133 -7.27 -11.69 11.77
CA TYR A 133 -6.63 -11.76 13.09
C TYR A 133 -5.13 -12.05 13.04
N VAL A 134 -4.65 -12.77 12.02
CA VAL A 134 -3.21 -13.08 11.87
C VAL A 134 -2.44 -11.81 11.44
N THR A 135 -2.94 -11.10 10.42
CA THR A 135 -2.35 -9.82 9.99
C THR A 135 -2.50 -8.75 11.06
N ASN A 136 -3.66 -8.68 11.73
CA ASN A 136 -3.88 -7.72 12.81
C ASN A 136 -2.86 -7.91 13.93
N ARG A 137 -2.59 -9.15 14.32
CA ARG A 137 -1.56 -9.46 15.32
C ARG A 137 -0.17 -9.02 14.87
N ALA A 138 0.19 -9.25 13.60
CA ALA A 138 1.46 -8.78 13.05
C ALA A 138 1.60 -7.26 13.09
N LEU A 139 0.50 -6.55 12.82
CA LEU A 139 0.46 -5.09 12.92
C LEU A 139 0.66 -4.61 14.37
N GLU A 140 -0.03 -5.22 15.34
CA GLU A 140 0.15 -4.91 16.78
C GLU A 140 1.58 -5.18 17.24
N GLU A 141 2.17 -6.32 16.86
CA GLU A 141 3.57 -6.66 17.16
C GLU A 141 4.57 -5.66 16.54
N ALA A 142 4.20 -5.05 15.40
CA ALA A 142 4.95 -3.96 14.78
C ALA A 142 4.71 -2.58 15.41
N GLY A 143 3.88 -2.51 16.47
CA GLY A 143 3.57 -1.28 17.20
C GLY A 143 2.51 -0.40 16.54
N ILE A 144 1.69 -0.96 15.64
CA ILE A 144 0.58 -0.25 15.01
C ILE A 144 -0.67 -0.34 15.90
N ARG A 145 -1.31 0.81 16.12
CA ARG A 145 -2.59 0.89 16.84
C ARG A 145 -3.74 0.54 15.92
N LEU A 146 -4.54 -0.44 16.32
CA LEU A 146 -5.65 -0.94 15.52
C LEU A 146 -7.00 -0.45 16.00
N HIS A 147 -7.84 -0.01 15.07
CA HIS A 147 -9.27 0.19 15.23
C HIS A 147 -10.00 -0.92 14.47
N THR A 148 -10.41 -1.95 15.18
CA THR A 148 -11.05 -3.11 14.58
C THR A 148 -12.55 -2.87 14.36
N ILE A 149 -13.02 -3.13 13.15
CA ILE A 149 -14.43 -3.07 12.79
C ILE A 149 -14.96 -4.43 12.35
N PRO A 150 -16.25 -4.73 12.59
CA PRO A 150 -16.89 -5.94 12.11
C PRO A 150 -16.91 -5.98 10.58
N SER A 151 -16.66 -7.15 10.00
CA SER A 151 -16.53 -7.30 8.55
C SER A 151 -17.60 -8.19 7.91
N ALA A 152 -18.47 -8.83 8.70
CA ALA A 152 -19.37 -9.87 8.21
C ALA A 152 -20.25 -9.43 7.02
N GLU A 153 -20.79 -8.22 7.06
CA GLU A 153 -21.60 -7.67 5.98
C GLU A 153 -20.78 -6.77 5.03
N LEU A 154 -19.87 -5.97 5.57
CA LEU A 154 -19.07 -5.04 4.77
C LEU A 154 -18.19 -5.75 3.73
N SER A 155 -17.57 -6.88 4.08
CA SER A 155 -16.73 -7.64 3.18
C SER A 155 -17.49 -8.38 2.06
N ARG A 156 -18.82 -8.49 2.13
CA ARG A 156 -19.63 -9.11 1.06
C ARG A 156 -19.61 -8.32 -0.25
N GLY A 157 -19.56 -6.99 -0.15
CA GLY A 157 -19.44 -6.10 -1.31
C GLY A 157 -18.04 -6.08 -1.92
N ARG A 158 -17.08 -6.78 -1.33
CA ARG A 158 -15.64 -6.76 -1.61
C ARG A 158 -15.06 -5.35 -1.46
N GLY A 159 -14.10 -5.26 -0.62
CA GLY A 159 -13.35 -4.03 -0.32
C GLY A 159 -13.05 -3.94 1.16
N GLY A 160 -11.82 -3.59 1.47
CA GLY A 160 -11.37 -3.35 2.82
C GLY A 160 -11.72 -1.94 3.31
N PRO A 161 -11.33 -1.59 4.54
CA PRO A 161 -11.59 -0.27 5.10
C PRO A 161 -11.06 0.89 4.23
N ARG A 162 -9.91 0.69 3.54
CA ARG A 162 -9.34 1.68 2.62
C ARG A 162 -10.21 1.87 1.37
N CYS A 163 -10.68 0.78 0.76
CA CYS A 163 -11.52 0.82 -0.44
C CYS A 163 -12.86 1.52 -0.19
N MET A 164 -13.43 1.38 1.01
CA MET A 164 -14.71 1.97 1.38
C MET A 164 -14.61 3.41 1.90
N SER A 165 -13.41 3.97 1.96
CA SER A 165 -13.18 5.32 2.45
C SER A 165 -12.78 6.26 1.34
N MET A 166 -13.23 7.52 1.45
CA MET A 166 -12.80 8.62 0.60
C MET A 166 -12.38 9.79 1.50
N PRO A 167 -11.08 10.11 1.58
CA PRO A 167 -10.63 11.24 2.36
C PRO A 167 -11.10 12.54 1.70
N LEU A 168 -11.85 13.35 2.45
CA LEU A 168 -12.30 14.66 2.00
C LEU A 168 -11.26 15.75 2.27
N TRP A 169 -10.52 15.58 3.34
CA TRP A 169 -9.48 16.51 3.76
C TRP A 169 -8.42 15.78 4.59
N ARG A 170 -7.18 16.18 4.46
CA ARG A 170 -6.05 15.70 5.26
C ARG A 170 -5.21 16.89 5.69
N GLU A 171 -4.73 16.86 6.91
CA GLU A 171 -3.72 17.82 7.38
C GLU A 171 -2.38 17.54 6.71
N ASP A 172 -1.62 18.58 6.45
CA ASP A 172 -0.23 18.43 6.05
C ASP A 172 0.58 17.85 7.21
N PRO A 173 1.51 16.91 6.96
CA PRO A 173 2.27 16.20 7.98
C PRO A 173 3.23 17.12 8.76
#